data_0d9b016947f218f614921c17815dccdf
#
_entry.id   0d9b016947f218f614921c17815dccdf
#
_cell.length_a   1.000
_cell.length_b   1.000
_cell.length_c   1.000
_cell.angle_alpha   90.00
_cell.angle_beta   90.00
_cell.angle_gamma   90.00
#
_symmetry.space_group_name_H-M   'P 1'
#
loop_
_entity.id
_entity.type
_entity.pdbx_description
1 polymer ?
#
loop_
_entity_poly.entity_id
_entity_poly.type
_entity_poly.pdbx_seq_one_letter_code
_entity_poly.pdbx_strand_id
1 'polypeptide(L)'
;SVNFVLPRLATGRDPIRERIIAESARGGGATNIGINEMVAEYRAQFGLDEPLPKQYVTYLWNTLRFDLGKSLSNYPKTVIGLITEALPWTLGIVTFSTITSFTLGTVFGALIAWPRAPKFLSYTVPILLTFSAVPFYILGLILIYFFAFQLKWFPIGGGYPIGTVPSFSLPFMGKLAYHAILPSMSMILASTGGWALGMRGMMVTIQGEDYMNYAEAKGLPDSRIFFGYAVRNAMLPQTTGLALSLGYLVAGAGLVEVVFGYPGIGSLLGDSISKFDYTTIYGIVFFLIVSLGVVLFILDLLYPLIDPRITYEQ
;
A
#
# COMPACT_ATOMS: atom_id res chain seq x y z
N SER A 1 9.28 20.82 -3.54
CA SER A 1 9.38 22.11 -2.85
C SER A 1 8.91 22.01 -1.40
N VAL A 2 7.68 21.55 -1.13
CA VAL A 2 7.11 21.46 0.23
C VAL A 2 8.00 20.62 1.17
N ASN A 3 8.44 19.44 0.73
CA ASN A 3 9.34 18.56 1.49
C ASN A 3 10.69 19.19 1.86
N PHE A 4 11.14 20.19 1.10
CA PHE A 4 12.35 20.93 1.42
C PHE A 4 12.11 22.05 2.44
N VAL A 5 10.99 22.77 2.30
CA VAL A 5 10.68 23.99 3.06
C VAL A 5 10.11 23.65 4.45
N LEU A 6 9.15 22.70 4.56
CA LEU A 6 8.45 22.39 5.81
C LEU A 6 9.39 22.08 6.99
N PRO A 7 10.41 21.22 6.86
CA PRO A 7 11.30 20.92 7.99
C PRO A 7 12.17 22.08 8.41
N ARG A 8 12.47 22.96 7.46
CA ARG A 8 13.31 24.15 7.73
C ARG A 8 12.52 25.30 8.34
N LEU A 9 11.18 25.29 8.18
CA LEU A 9 10.27 26.20 8.87
C LEU A 9 10.02 25.80 10.33
N ALA A 10 10.27 24.56 10.70
CA ALA A 10 10.23 24.09 12.07
C ALA A 10 11.44 24.66 12.84
N THR A 11 11.34 25.96 13.16
CA THR A 11 12.38 26.74 13.84
C THR A 11 12.79 26.09 15.16
N GLY A 12 14.09 25.85 15.33
CA GLY A 12 14.69 25.40 16.59
C GLY A 12 15.05 23.91 16.70
N ARG A 13 14.73 23.10 15.69
CA ARG A 13 15.12 21.68 15.66
C ARG A 13 16.16 21.43 14.59
N ASP A 14 17.33 20.94 15.00
CA ASP A 14 18.35 20.43 14.10
C ASP A 14 18.16 18.90 13.97
N PRO A 15 17.70 18.41 12.81
CA PRO A 15 17.41 16.98 12.64
C PRO A 15 18.61 16.08 12.91
N ILE A 16 19.80 16.53 12.56
CA ILE A 16 21.04 15.79 12.79
C ILE A 16 21.37 15.73 14.28
N ARG A 17 21.24 16.86 14.96
CA ARG A 17 21.47 16.94 16.40
C ARG A 17 20.48 16.07 17.18
N GLU A 18 19.18 16.13 16.85
CA GLU A 18 18.15 15.28 17.48
C GLU A 18 18.45 13.80 17.30
N ARG A 19 18.88 13.40 16.10
CA ARG A 19 19.29 12.04 15.82
C ARG A 19 20.50 11.60 16.65
N ILE A 20 21.58 12.39 16.64
CA ILE A 20 22.82 12.06 17.38
C ILE A 20 22.53 11.97 18.87
N ILE A 21 21.68 12.87 19.41
CA ILE A 21 21.24 12.81 20.81
C ILE A 21 20.43 11.51 21.07
N ALA A 22 19.49 11.18 20.19
CA ALA A 22 18.68 9.96 20.34
C ALA A 22 19.54 8.68 20.24
N GLU A 23 20.56 8.65 19.38
CA GLU A 23 21.49 7.54 19.23
C GLU A 23 22.44 7.43 20.43
N SER A 24 22.94 8.55 20.93
CA SER A 24 23.75 8.63 22.15
C SER A 24 22.99 8.18 23.40
N ALA A 25 21.70 8.47 23.47
CA ALA A 25 20.82 8.01 24.57
C ALA A 25 20.60 6.49 24.54
N ARG A 26 20.68 5.84 23.38
CA ARG A 26 20.55 4.40 23.22
C ARG A 26 21.84 3.60 23.41
N GLY A 27 23.00 4.23 23.13
CA GLY A 27 24.30 3.54 23.06
C GLY A 27 25.30 3.88 24.14
N GLY A 28 24.99 4.75 25.12
CA GLY A 28 25.83 5.15 26.26
C GLY A 28 26.77 6.32 25.95
N GLY A 29 26.51 7.46 26.56
CA GLY A 29 27.50 8.37 27.07
C GLY A 29 28.38 9.18 26.13
N ALA A 30 27.88 9.63 24.96
CA ALA A 30 28.60 10.66 24.22
C ALA A 30 28.54 11.99 24.99
N THR A 31 29.73 12.61 25.23
CA THR A 31 29.80 13.94 25.81
C THR A 31 29.23 14.99 24.87
N ASN A 32 28.70 16.10 25.38
CA ASN A 32 28.16 17.20 24.55
C ASN A 32 29.18 17.72 23.51
N ILE A 33 30.47 17.60 23.76
CA ILE A 33 31.56 18.00 22.84
C ILE A 33 31.61 17.04 21.66
N GLY A 34 31.59 15.72 21.87
CA GLY A 34 31.57 14.72 20.79
C GLY A 34 30.32 14.78 19.94
N ILE A 35 29.18 15.11 20.54
CA ILE A 35 27.92 15.32 19.80
C ILE A 35 28.06 16.50 18.82
N ASN A 36 28.63 17.62 19.26
CA ASN A 36 28.78 18.80 18.41
C ASN A 36 29.76 18.57 17.25
N GLU A 37 30.85 17.84 17.49
CA GLU A 37 31.79 17.44 16.43
C GLU A 37 31.15 16.53 15.40
N MET A 38 30.42 15.52 15.83
CA MET A 38 29.64 14.64 14.92
C MET A 38 28.59 15.41 14.13
N VAL A 39 27.88 16.35 14.77
CA VAL A 39 26.91 17.21 14.08
C VAL A 39 27.61 18.04 13.00
N ALA A 40 28.74 18.64 13.28
CA ALA A 40 29.50 19.46 12.33
C ALA A 40 29.97 18.61 11.12
N GLU A 41 30.51 17.42 11.37
CA GLU A 41 30.96 16.50 10.32
C GLU A 41 29.80 16.06 9.42
N TYR A 42 28.65 15.68 9.99
CA TYR A 42 27.47 15.32 9.23
C TYR A 42 26.91 16.51 8.44
N ARG A 43 26.90 17.72 9.00
CA ARG A 43 26.42 18.91 8.28
C ARG A 43 27.29 19.24 7.08
N ALA A 44 28.60 19.15 7.23
CA ALA A 44 29.56 19.34 6.13
C ALA A 44 29.36 18.26 5.04
N GLN A 45 29.20 16.99 5.44
CA GLN A 45 29.03 15.87 4.52
C GLN A 45 27.72 15.96 3.70
N PHE A 46 26.64 16.47 4.29
CA PHE A 46 25.34 16.62 3.63
C PHE A 46 25.11 18.03 3.03
N GLY A 47 26.15 18.89 3.03
CA GLY A 47 26.10 20.23 2.45
C GLY A 47 25.08 21.17 3.11
N LEU A 48 24.78 20.94 4.40
CA LEU A 48 23.78 21.72 5.13
C LEU A 48 24.29 23.08 5.60
N ASP A 49 25.59 23.34 5.50
CA ASP A 49 26.23 24.62 5.82
C ASP A 49 26.17 25.59 4.63
N GLU A 50 25.74 25.14 3.44
CA GLU A 50 25.60 26.00 2.28
C GLU A 50 24.37 26.93 2.41
N PRO A 51 24.37 28.09 1.71
CA PRO A 51 23.21 28.99 1.69
C PRO A 51 21.92 28.29 1.22
N LEU A 52 20.79 28.56 1.86
CA LEU A 52 19.50 27.91 1.58
C LEU A 52 19.10 27.89 0.08
N PRO A 53 19.31 28.98 -0.71
CA PRO A 53 19.00 28.95 -2.14
C PRO A 53 19.85 27.92 -2.90
N LYS A 54 21.13 27.77 -2.56
CA LYS A 54 22.02 26.79 -3.17
C LYS A 54 21.61 25.36 -2.80
N GLN A 55 21.33 25.11 -1.52
CA GLN A 55 20.78 23.83 -1.06
C GLN A 55 19.49 23.46 -1.82
N TYR A 56 18.58 24.43 -2.05
CA TYR A 56 17.32 24.20 -2.74
C TYR A 56 17.53 23.84 -4.22
N VAL A 57 18.38 24.58 -4.92
CA VAL A 57 18.71 24.29 -6.33
C VAL A 57 19.37 22.92 -6.47
N THR A 58 20.34 22.60 -5.60
CA THR A 58 20.99 21.29 -5.58
C THR A 58 20.00 20.18 -5.27
N TYR A 59 19.10 20.38 -4.31
CA TYR A 59 18.03 19.45 -3.98
C TYR A 59 17.11 19.18 -5.19
N LEU A 60 16.64 20.23 -5.87
CA LEU A 60 15.81 20.07 -7.06
C LEU A 60 16.52 19.31 -8.18
N TRP A 61 17.77 19.68 -8.45
CA TRP A 61 18.57 19.06 -9.49
C TRP A 61 18.82 17.57 -9.24
N ASN A 62 19.18 17.21 -8.01
CA ASN A 62 19.41 15.83 -7.61
C ASN A 62 18.08 15.04 -7.64
N THR A 63 17.00 15.64 -7.15
CA THR A 63 15.66 15.03 -7.14
C THR A 63 15.18 14.73 -8.57
N LEU A 64 15.37 15.64 -9.53
CA LEU A 64 15.02 15.43 -10.94
C LEU A 64 15.82 14.29 -11.60
N ARG A 65 17.02 14.01 -11.09
CA ARG A 65 17.85 12.89 -11.54
C ARG A 65 17.62 11.59 -10.78
N PHE A 66 16.63 11.56 -9.87
CA PHE A 66 16.40 10.45 -8.94
C PHE A 66 17.59 10.15 -8.01
N ASP A 67 18.51 11.10 -7.85
CA ASP A 67 19.52 11.05 -6.81
C ASP A 67 18.89 11.61 -5.51
N LEU A 68 18.35 10.69 -4.71
CA LEU A 68 17.69 11.02 -3.45
C LEU A 68 18.68 11.09 -2.28
N GLY A 69 19.98 10.99 -2.57
CA GLY A 69 21.04 11.04 -1.57
C GLY A 69 21.21 9.72 -0.79
N LYS A 70 21.94 9.82 0.31
CA LYS A 70 22.23 8.69 1.22
C LYS A 70 21.37 8.78 2.47
N SER A 71 20.99 7.61 2.99
CA SER A 71 20.29 7.49 4.26
C SER A 71 21.19 7.93 5.42
N LEU A 72 20.63 8.74 6.31
CA LEU A 72 21.32 9.13 7.53
C LEU A 72 21.42 7.96 8.51
N SER A 73 20.39 7.11 8.60
CA SER A 73 20.33 6.01 9.57
C SER A 73 20.98 4.72 9.08
N ASN A 74 21.09 4.55 7.76
CA ASN A 74 21.63 3.33 7.13
C ASN A 74 22.86 3.65 6.26
N TYR A 75 23.63 4.67 6.63
CA TYR A 75 24.84 5.02 5.90
C TYR A 75 25.78 3.80 5.76
N PRO A 76 26.42 3.56 4.57
CA PRO A 76 26.44 4.41 3.37
C PRO A 76 25.35 4.10 2.31
N LYS A 77 24.27 3.37 2.65
CA LYS A 77 23.21 3.02 1.69
C LYS A 77 22.54 4.26 1.10
N THR A 78 22.24 4.21 -0.20
CA THR A 78 21.45 5.24 -0.88
C THR A 78 19.96 5.08 -0.58
N VAL A 79 19.23 6.19 -0.55
CA VAL A 79 17.77 6.19 -0.32
C VAL A 79 17.06 5.40 -1.41
N ILE A 80 17.47 5.56 -2.68
CA ILE A 80 16.88 4.78 -3.79
C ILE A 80 17.15 3.28 -3.64
N GLY A 81 18.32 2.90 -3.13
CA GLY A 81 18.64 1.50 -2.83
C GLY A 81 17.71 0.91 -1.77
N LEU A 82 17.45 1.65 -0.67
CA LEU A 82 16.50 1.23 0.36
C LEU A 82 15.06 1.11 -0.17
N ILE A 83 14.64 2.05 -1.02
CA ILE A 83 13.32 2.00 -1.67
C ILE A 83 13.21 0.78 -2.57
N THR A 84 14.22 0.50 -3.39
CA THR A 84 14.21 -0.66 -4.31
C THR A 84 14.26 -2.00 -3.57
N GLU A 85 14.89 -2.07 -2.40
CA GLU A 85 14.86 -3.24 -1.52
C GLU A 85 13.47 -3.46 -0.90
N ALA A 86 12.75 -2.38 -0.53
CA ALA A 86 11.45 -2.43 0.14
C ALA A 86 10.26 -2.55 -0.84
N LEU A 87 10.35 -1.97 -2.05
CA LEU A 87 9.27 -1.88 -3.01
C LEU A 87 8.64 -3.23 -3.40
N PRO A 88 9.41 -4.30 -3.70
CA PRO A 88 8.83 -5.60 -4.07
C PRO A 88 7.93 -6.19 -2.98
N TRP A 89 8.24 -5.95 -1.71
CA TRP A 89 7.45 -6.42 -0.56
C TRP A 89 6.09 -5.73 -0.51
N THR A 90 6.08 -4.41 -0.62
CA THR A 90 4.83 -3.62 -0.68
C THR A 90 3.99 -4.03 -1.87
N LEU A 91 4.57 -4.06 -3.08
CA LEU A 91 3.85 -4.42 -4.29
C LEU A 91 3.30 -5.85 -4.21
N GLY A 92 4.07 -6.79 -3.70
CA GLY A 92 3.65 -8.19 -3.57
C GLY A 92 2.42 -8.35 -2.69
N ILE A 93 2.47 -7.81 -1.45
CA ILE A 93 1.37 -7.99 -0.49
C ILE A 93 0.12 -7.20 -0.91
N VAL A 94 0.27 -5.96 -1.41
CA VAL A 94 -0.87 -5.11 -1.79
C VAL A 94 -1.53 -5.63 -3.06
N THR A 95 -0.75 -6.03 -4.08
CA THR A 95 -1.29 -6.62 -5.32
C THR A 95 -2.07 -7.91 -5.01
N PHE A 96 -1.46 -8.82 -4.25
CA PHE A 96 -2.11 -10.07 -3.87
C PHE A 96 -3.42 -9.82 -3.11
N SER A 97 -3.38 -8.94 -2.11
CA SER A 97 -4.56 -8.63 -1.29
C SER A 97 -5.65 -7.94 -2.10
N THR A 98 -5.29 -7.01 -2.98
CA THR A 98 -6.25 -6.28 -3.83
C THR A 98 -6.93 -7.22 -4.84
N ILE A 99 -6.16 -8.03 -5.55
CA ILE A 99 -6.73 -8.99 -6.51
C ILE A 99 -7.62 -10.01 -5.80
N THR A 100 -7.19 -10.53 -4.65
CA THR A 100 -7.96 -11.51 -3.89
C THR A 100 -9.25 -10.89 -3.35
N SER A 101 -9.19 -9.71 -2.74
CA SER A 101 -10.39 -9.03 -2.22
C SER A 101 -11.36 -8.62 -3.33
N PHE A 102 -10.85 -8.15 -4.47
CA PHE A 102 -11.63 -7.87 -5.66
C PHE A 102 -12.36 -9.12 -6.16
N THR A 103 -11.63 -10.23 -6.32
CA THR A 103 -12.22 -11.48 -6.82
C THR A 103 -13.30 -12.01 -5.87
N LEU A 104 -12.97 -12.12 -4.57
CA LEU A 104 -13.92 -12.60 -3.57
C LEU A 104 -15.12 -11.66 -3.46
N GLY A 105 -14.90 -10.36 -3.36
CA GLY A 105 -15.97 -9.38 -3.24
C GLY A 105 -16.88 -9.35 -4.46
N THR A 106 -16.31 -9.36 -5.65
CA THR A 106 -17.08 -9.39 -6.90
C THR A 106 -17.95 -10.66 -7.01
N VAL A 107 -17.38 -11.82 -6.69
CA VAL A 107 -18.14 -13.10 -6.69
C VAL A 107 -19.25 -13.06 -5.66
N PHE A 108 -18.97 -12.69 -4.40
CA PHE A 108 -19.98 -12.59 -3.35
C PHE A 108 -21.05 -11.56 -3.71
N GLY A 109 -20.67 -10.37 -4.19
CA GLY A 109 -21.61 -9.33 -4.58
C GLY A 109 -22.56 -9.74 -5.70
N ALA A 110 -22.03 -10.41 -6.74
CA ALA A 110 -22.84 -10.94 -7.84
C ALA A 110 -23.83 -12.00 -7.35
N LEU A 111 -23.38 -12.94 -6.51
CA LEU A 111 -24.23 -14.00 -5.97
C LEU A 111 -25.32 -13.44 -5.04
N ILE A 112 -24.98 -12.52 -4.15
CA ILE A 112 -25.93 -11.90 -3.21
C ILE A 112 -27.01 -11.11 -3.95
N ALA A 113 -26.70 -10.50 -5.08
CA ALA A 113 -27.65 -9.74 -5.88
C ALA A 113 -28.53 -10.63 -6.77
N TRP A 114 -28.15 -11.88 -7.02
CA TRP A 114 -28.88 -12.74 -7.93
C TRP A 114 -30.18 -13.29 -7.30
N PRO A 115 -31.37 -13.06 -7.89
CA PRO A 115 -32.65 -13.44 -7.27
C PRO A 115 -32.81 -14.94 -7.04
N ARG A 116 -32.11 -15.76 -7.83
CA ARG A 116 -32.15 -17.23 -7.75
C ARG A 116 -31.04 -17.82 -6.87
N ALA A 117 -30.21 -16.97 -6.26
CA ALA A 117 -29.19 -17.42 -5.34
C ALA A 117 -29.80 -17.86 -3.97
N PRO A 118 -29.13 -18.75 -3.24
CA PRO A 118 -29.60 -19.17 -1.94
C PRO A 118 -29.69 -17.99 -0.95
N LYS A 119 -30.84 -17.87 -0.27
CA LYS A 119 -31.13 -16.74 0.65
C LYS A 119 -30.14 -16.60 1.79
N PHE A 120 -29.46 -17.69 2.19
CA PHE A 120 -28.47 -17.62 3.29
C PHE A 120 -27.29 -16.70 2.94
N LEU A 121 -26.99 -16.48 1.65
CA LEU A 121 -25.95 -15.54 1.23
C LEU A 121 -26.22 -14.09 1.67
N SER A 122 -27.50 -13.74 1.83
CA SER A 122 -27.86 -12.40 2.33
C SER A 122 -27.36 -12.15 3.76
N TYR A 123 -27.17 -13.19 4.57
CA TYR A 123 -26.61 -13.06 5.92
C TYR A 123 -25.11 -12.75 5.92
N THR A 124 -24.41 -12.94 4.80
CA THR A 124 -23.00 -12.56 4.69
C THR A 124 -22.82 -11.04 4.57
N VAL A 125 -23.84 -10.31 4.13
CA VAL A 125 -23.76 -8.84 3.94
C VAL A 125 -23.38 -8.09 5.21
N PRO A 126 -24.10 -8.25 6.37
CA PRO A 126 -23.71 -7.58 7.60
C PRO A 126 -22.31 -7.97 8.07
N ILE A 127 -21.89 -9.21 7.86
CA ILE A 127 -20.54 -9.68 8.21
C ILE A 127 -19.48 -8.94 7.37
N LEU A 128 -19.64 -8.89 6.07
CA LEU A 128 -18.75 -8.19 5.16
C LEU A 128 -18.67 -6.69 5.48
N LEU A 129 -19.83 -6.07 5.78
CA LEU A 129 -19.90 -4.67 6.17
C LEU A 129 -19.17 -4.41 7.49
N THR A 130 -19.32 -5.30 8.48
CA THR A 130 -18.63 -5.16 9.76
C THR A 130 -17.11 -5.18 9.59
N PHE A 131 -16.58 -6.11 8.79
CA PHE A 131 -15.14 -6.13 8.50
C PHE A 131 -14.68 -4.90 7.72
N SER A 132 -15.47 -4.41 6.76
CA SER A 132 -15.10 -3.23 5.97
C SER A 132 -15.23 -1.90 6.75
N ALA A 133 -15.97 -1.88 7.85
CA ALA A 133 -16.04 -0.72 8.72
C ALA A 133 -14.80 -0.57 9.63
N VAL A 134 -14.03 -1.65 9.80
CA VAL A 134 -12.82 -1.65 10.64
C VAL A 134 -11.60 -1.36 9.76
N PRO A 135 -10.78 -0.35 10.09
CA PRO A 135 -9.52 -0.11 9.38
C PRO A 135 -8.64 -1.36 9.35
N PHE A 136 -8.05 -1.66 8.19
CA PHE A 136 -7.29 -2.89 7.96
C PHE A 136 -6.13 -3.10 8.96
N TYR A 137 -5.47 -2.04 9.43
CA TYR A 137 -4.40 -2.15 10.43
C TYR A 137 -4.93 -2.55 11.82
N ILE A 138 -6.15 -2.13 12.19
CA ILE A 138 -6.81 -2.57 13.43
C ILE A 138 -7.20 -4.05 13.32
N LEU A 139 -7.76 -4.47 12.18
CA LEU A 139 -7.97 -5.90 11.90
C LEU A 139 -6.66 -6.68 12.01
N GLY A 140 -5.56 -6.11 11.51
CA GLY A 140 -4.23 -6.69 11.64
C GLY A 140 -3.84 -6.95 13.09
N LEU A 141 -4.03 -5.97 13.99
CA LEU A 141 -3.76 -6.14 15.42
C LEU A 141 -4.64 -7.23 16.07
N ILE A 142 -5.93 -7.28 15.69
CA ILE A 142 -6.85 -8.31 16.15
C ILE A 142 -6.39 -9.70 15.69
N LEU A 143 -6.01 -9.84 14.42
CA LEU A 143 -5.50 -11.10 13.86
C LEU A 143 -4.19 -11.54 14.52
N ILE A 144 -3.25 -10.63 14.77
CA ILE A 144 -2.02 -10.91 15.51
C ILE A 144 -2.37 -11.44 16.91
N TYR A 145 -3.27 -10.76 17.63
CA TYR A 145 -3.64 -11.15 18.98
C TYR A 145 -4.21 -12.58 19.03
N PHE A 146 -5.17 -12.89 18.17
CA PHE A 146 -5.80 -14.21 18.18
C PHE A 146 -4.92 -15.28 17.56
N PHE A 147 -4.43 -15.08 16.35
CA PHE A 147 -3.80 -16.14 15.56
C PHE A 147 -2.30 -16.28 15.79
N ALA A 148 -1.59 -15.20 16.09
CA ALA A 148 -0.16 -15.26 16.33
C ALA A 148 0.16 -15.39 17.84
N PHE A 149 -0.52 -14.64 18.71
CA PHE A 149 -0.21 -14.62 20.14
C PHE A 149 -0.94 -15.72 20.92
N GLN A 150 -2.27 -15.84 20.78
CA GLN A 150 -3.06 -16.81 21.55
C GLN A 150 -2.94 -18.23 20.98
N LEU A 151 -3.22 -18.41 19.68
CA LEU A 151 -3.23 -19.72 19.02
C LEU A 151 -1.84 -20.15 18.56
N LYS A 152 -0.90 -19.22 18.36
CA LYS A 152 0.46 -19.47 17.85
C LYS A 152 0.49 -20.19 16.51
N TRP A 153 -0.53 -19.96 15.67
CA TRP A 153 -0.63 -20.57 14.35
C TRP A 153 0.21 -19.84 13.30
N PHE A 154 0.47 -18.54 13.49
CA PHE A 154 1.20 -17.69 12.55
C PHE A 154 2.28 -16.89 13.26
N PRO A 155 3.28 -16.38 12.53
CA PRO A 155 4.30 -15.50 13.09
C PRO A 155 3.69 -14.17 13.52
N ILE A 156 4.26 -13.56 14.58
CA ILE A 156 3.81 -12.26 15.09
C ILE A 156 4.11 -11.15 14.06
N GLY A 157 5.19 -11.28 13.29
CA GLY A 157 5.58 -10.27 12.30
C GLY A 157 6.82 -10.67 11.49
N GLY A 158 7.30 -9.72 10.68
CA GLY A 158 8.41 -9.91 9.76
C GLY A 158 7.98 -10.49 8.41
N GLY A 159 8.84 -10.38 7.40
CA GLY A 159 8.60 -10.96 6.07
C GLY A 159 9.08 -12.42 5.95
N TYR A 160 9.98 -12.84 6.84
CA TYR A 160 10.55 -14.19 6.91
C TYR A 160 11.24 -14.41 8.26
N PRO A 161 11.58 -15.66 8.66
CA PRO A 161 12.24 -15.94 9.93
C PRO A 161 13.61 -15.29 10.04
N ILE A 162 13.94 -14.75 11.22
CA ILE A 162 15.25 -14.15 11.52
C ILE A 162 16.34 -15.17 11.27
N GLY A 163 17.46 -14.74 10.67
CA GLY A 163 18.60 -15.59 10.34
C GLY A 163 18.44 -16.39 9.02
N THR A 164 17.32 -16.22 8.31
CA THR A 164 17.17 -16.82 6.97
C THR A 164 17.74 -15.88 5.91
N VAL A 165 18.57 -16.40 5.00
CA VAL A 165 19.07 -15.65 3.85
C VAL A 165 18.01 -15.66 2.74
N PRO A 166 17.60 -14.49 2.21
CA PRO A 166 16.67 -14.42 1.08
C PRO A 166 17.22 -15.17 -0.13
N SER A 167 16.38 -16.03 -0.72
CA SER A 167 16.75 -16.81 -1.91
C SER A 167 15.49 -17.13 -2.74
N PHE A 168 15.64 -17.37 -4.05
CA PHE A 168 14.55 -17.81 -4.92
C PHE A 168 14.31 -19.33 -4.83
N SER A 169 14.41 -19.91 -3.64
CA SER A 169 14.13 -21.34 -3.41
C SER A 169 12.69 -21.56 -2.96
N LEU A 170 12.07 -22.69 -3.35
CA LEU A 170 10.72 -23.06 -2.92
C LEU A 170 10.53 -23.04 -1.39
N PRO A 171 11.48 -23.54 -0.56
CA PRO A 171 11.37 -23.45 0.89
C PRO A 171 11.34 -22.00 1.40
N PHE A 172 12.10 -21.08 0.80
CA PHE A 172 12.07 -19.67 1.17
C PHE A 172 10.76 -19.00 0.77
N MET A 173 10.26 -19.27 -0.45
CA MET A 173 8.96 -18.75 -0.91
C MET A 173 7.80 -19.22 -0.01
N GLY A 174 7.86 -20.47 0.47
CA GLY A 174 6.89 -20.97 1.46
C GLY A 174 6.93 -20.22 2.79
N LYS A 175 8.12 -19.91 3.30
CA LYS A 175 8.27 -19.08 4.52
C LYS A 175 7.75 -17.65 4.31
N LEU A 176 8.05 -17.07 3.16
CA LEU A 176 7.56 -15.74 2.77
C LEU A 176 6.03 -15.70 2.71
N ALA A 177 5.42 -16.67 2.01
CA ALA A 177 3.97 -16.79 1.93
C ALA A 177 3.34 -16.95 3.32
N TYR A 178 3.93 -17.77 4.19
CA TYR A 178 3.45 -17.98 5.56
C TYR A 178 3.45 -16.70 6.40
N HIS A 179 4.48 -15.86 6.28
CA HIS A 179 4.55 -14.56 6.95
C HIS A 179 3.60 -13.52 6.34
N ALA A 180 3.26 -13.65 5.07
CA ALA A 180 2.35 -12.76 4.37
C ALA A 180 0.86 -13.04 4.66
N ILE A 181 0.49 -14.21 5.26
CA ILE A 181 -0.91 -14.60 5.46
C ILE A 181 -1.68 -13.58 6.29
N LEU A 182 -1.25 -13.28 7.52
CA LEU A 182 -1.99 -12.38 8.41
C LEU A 182 -2.06 -10.94 7.88
N PRO A 183 -0.96 -10.32 7.39
CA PRO A 183 -1.04 -9.01 6.78
C PRO A 183 -2.00 -8.97 5.58
N SER A 184 -1.91 -9.93 4.66
CA SER A 184 -2.81 -10.02 3.50
C SER A 184 -4.25 -10.23 3.94
N MET A 185 -4.50 -11.11 4.91
CA MET A 185 -5.85 -11.41 5.42
C MET A 185 -6.51 -10.18 6.03
N SER A 186 -5.78 -9.33 6.75
CA SER A 186 -6.30 -8.07 7.29
C SER A 186 -6.79 -7.13 6.19
N MET A 187 -6.01 -6.99 5.11
CA MET A 187 -6.35 -6.17 3.96
C MET A 187 -7.53 -6.76 3.16
N ILE A 188 -7.51 -8.07 2.93
CA ILE A 188 -8.56 -8.78 2.19
C ILE A 188 -9.90 -8.64 2.93
N LEU A 189 -9.97 -8.93 4.22
CA LEU A 189 -11.19 -8.84 5.01
C LEU A 189 -11.77 -7.42 4.99
N ALA A 190 -10.93 -6.39 5.17
CA ALA A 190 -11.37 -5.01 5.15
C ALA A 190 -11.88 -4.55 3.78
N SER A 191 -11.30 -5.05 2.69
CA SER A 191 -11.61 -4.55 1.34
C SER A 191 -12.72 -5.33 0.64
N THR A 192 -12.92 -6.61 0.99
CA THR A 192 -13.87 -7.51 0.31
C THR A 192 -15.31 -6.99 0.35
N GLY A 193 -15.74 -6.40 1.47
CA GLY A 193 -17.10 -5.86 1.61
C GLY A 193 -17.38 -4.69 0.66
N GLY A 194 -16.41 -3.78 0.47
CA GLY A 194 -16.55 -2.69 -0.48
C GLY A 194 -16.73 -3.18 -1.91
N TRP A 195 -15.93 -4.15 -2.36
CA TRP A 195 -16.05 -4.78 -3.67
C TRP A 195 -17.38 -5.53 -3.82
N ALA A 196 -17.83 -6.24 -2.77
CA ALA A 196 -19.09 -6.97 -2.78
C ALA A 196 -20.29 -6.04 -2.90
N LEU A 197 -20.30 -4.93 -2.17
CA LEU A 197 -21.37 -3.94 -2.27
C LEU A 197 -21.39 -3.23 -3.61
N GLY A 198 -20.24 -2.85 -4.14
CA GLY A 198 -20.13 -2.26 -5.47
C GLY A 198 -20.70 -3.19 -6.54
N MET A 199 -20.27 -4.46 -6.55
CA MET A 199 -20.79 -5.44 -7.50
C MET A 199 -22.28 -5.72 -7.31
N ARG A 200 -22.75 -5.83 -6.06
CA ARG A 200 -24.18 -5.99 -5.77
C ARG A 200 -25.01 -4.83 -6.33
N GLY A 201 -24.54 -3.58 -6.13
CA GLY A 201 -25.23 -2.40 -6.66
C GLY A 201 -25.34 -2.45 -8.19
N MET A 202 -24.25 -2.74 -8.88
CA MET A 202 -24.23 -2.85 -10.35
C MET A 202 -25.13 -3.97 -10.85
N MET A 203 -25.10 -5.14 -10.20
CA MET A 203 -25.98 -6.27 -10.56
C MET A 203 -27.46 -5.92 -10.41
N VAL A 204 -27.85 -5.20 -9.35
CA VAL A 204 -29.25 -4.75 -9.16
C VAL A 204 -29.68 -3.79 -10.28
N THR A 205 -28.83 -2.83 -10.64
CA THR A 205 -29.10 -1.90 -11.74
C THR A 205 -29.31 -2.66 -13.06
N ILE A 206 -28.40 -3.57 -13.39
CA ILE A 206 -28.42 -4.32 -14.65
C ILE A 206 -29.63 -5.25 -14.74
N GLN A 207 -30.11 -5.83 -13.65
CA GLN A 207 -31.31 -6.66 -13.65
C GLN A 207 -32.58 -5.90 -14.04
N GLY A 208 -32.58 -4.56 -13.91
CA GLY A 208 -33.67 -3.69 -14.36
C GLY A 208 -33.67 -3.35 -15.87
N GLU A 209 -32.60 -3.73 -16.59
CA GLU A 209 -32.46 -3.38 -18.01
C GLU A 209 -33.30 -4.26 -18.95
N ASP A 210 -33.83 -3.68 -20.03
CA ASP A 210 -34.71 -4.36 -20.99
C ASP A 210 -34.07 -5.60 -21.60
N TYR A 211 -32.78 -5.60 -21.89
CA TYR A 211 -32.11 -6.76 -22.47
C TYR A 211 -32.09 -7.99 -21.54
N MET A 212 -32.23 -7.81 -20.24
CA MET A 212 -32.39 -8.91 -19.29
C MET A 212 -33.76 -9.59 -19.46
N ASN A 213 -34.81 -8.77 -19.56
CA ASN A 213 -36.18 -9.25 -19.84
C ASN A 213 -36.23 -9.97 -21.18
N TYR A 214 -35.55 -9.46 -22.22
CA TYR A 214 -35.49 -10.14 -23.53
C TYR A 214 -34.73 -11.46 -23.45
N ALA A 215 -33.68 -11.56 -22.67
CA ALA A 215 -32.93 -12.81 -22.48
C ALA A 215 -33.80 -13.88 -21.80
N GLU A 216 -34.61 -13.49 -20.80
CA GLU A 216 -35.61 -14.38 -20.16
C GLU A 216 -36.73 -14.79 -21.11
N ALA A 217 -37.31 -13.84 -21.88
CA ALA A 217 -38.35 -14.12 -22.85
C ALA A 217 -37.90 -15.07 -23.96
N LYS A 218 -36.61 -15.08 -24.31
CA LYS A 218 -36.01 -16.06 -25.24
C LYS A 218 -35.80 -17.44 -24.63
N GLY A 219 -36.10 -17.64 -23.35
CA GLY A 219 -35.94 -18.93 -22.67
C GLY A 219 -34.48 -19.33 -22.47
N LEU A 220 -33.54 -18.36 -22.35
CA LEU A 220 -32.14 -18.67 -22.08
C LEU A 220 -31.98 -19.27 -20.68
N PRO A 221 -31.09 -20.24 -20.48
CA PRO A 221 -30.86 -20.83 -19.17
C PRO A 221 -30.28 -19.80 -18.22
N ASP A 222 -30.62 -19.89 -16.93
CA ASP A 222 -30.23 -18.96 -15.87
C ASP A 222 -28.73 -18.71 -15.79
N SER A 223 -27.91 -19.75 -15.94
CA SER A 223 -26.45 -19.63 -15.94
C SER A 223 -25.96 -18.73 -17.08
N ARG A 224 -26.56 -18.81 -18.26
CA ARG A 224 -26.20 -17.97 -19.40
C ARG A 224 -26.63 -16.52 -19.18
N ILE A 225 -27.80 -16.29 -18.59
CA ILE A 225 -28.27 -14.94 -18.21
C ILE A 225 -27.35 -14.35 -17.15
N PHE A 226 -27.03 -15.13 -16.10
CA PHE A 226 -26.16 -14.70 -15.02
C PHE A 226 -24.77 -14.30 -15.52
N PHE A 227 -24.04 -15.24 -16.12
CA PHE A 227 -22.64 -14.98 -16.53
C PHE A 227 -22.52 -14.11 -17.77
N GLY A 228 -23.34 -14.36 -18.79
CA GLY A 228 -23.22 -13.72 -20.10
C GLY A 228 -23.83 -12.32 -20.18
N TYR A 229 -24.87 -12.04 -19.42
CA TYR A 229 -25.61 -10.78 -19.47
C TYR A 229 -25.43 -9.96 -18.19
N ALA A 230 -25.70 -10.52 -17.01
CA ALA A 230 -25.67 -9.77 -15.78
C ALA A 230 -24.22 -9.48 -15.32
N VAL A 231 -23.45 -10.51 -15.00
CA VAL A 231 -22.07 -10.36 -14.46
C VAL A 231 -21.18 -9.63 -15.46
N ARG A 232 -21.23 -10.00 -16.74
CA ARG A 232 -20.39 -9.40 -17.78
C ARG A 232 -20.55 -7.88 -17.85
N ASN A 233 -21.78 -7.37 -17.79
CA ASN A 233 -22.04 -5.94 -17.86
C ASN A 233 -21.76 -5.25 -16.51
N ALA A 234 -22.04 -5.91 -15.37
CA ALA A 234 -21.75 -5.39 -14.05
C ALA A 234 -20.24 -5.28 -13.76
N MET A 235 -19.42 -6.10 -14.42
CA MET A 235 -17.95 -6.09 -14.26
C MET A 235 -17.29 -4.84 -14.83
N LEU A 236 -17.87 -4.14 -15.79
CA LEU A 236 -17.21 -2.99 -16.44
C LEU A 236 -16.79 -1.91 -15.43
N PRO A 237 -17.69 -1.37 -14.57
CA PRO A 237 -17.28 -0.39 -13.56
C PRO A 237 -16.37 -1.00 -12.48
N GLN A 238 -16.50 -2.29 -12.19
CA GLN A 238 -15.66 -2.97 -11.21
C GLN A 238 -14.22 -3.10 -11.69
N THR A 239 -14.00 -3.43 -12.97
CA THR A 239 -12.64 -3.49 -13.55
C THR A 239 -11.97 -2.12 -13.60
N THR A 240 -12.74 -1.06 -13.88
CA THR A 240 -12.27 0.31 -13.77
C THR A 240 -11.83 0.66 -12.35
N GLY A 241 -12.66 0.32 -11.36
CA GLY A 241 -12.32 0.48 -9.94
C GLY A 241 -11.07 -0.29 -9.54
N LEU A 242 -10.89 -1.52 -10.06
CA LEU A 242 -9.67 -2.30 -9.84
C LEU A 242 -8.44 -1.61 -10.42
N ALA A 243 -8.53 -1.13 -11.65
CA ALA A 243 -7.42 -0.42 -12.29
C ALA A 243 -6.97 0.81 -11.47
N LEU A 244 -7.93 1.61 -10.98
CA LEU A 244 -7.66 2.72 -10.07
C LEU A 244 -7.03 2.26 -8.75
N SER A 245 -7.56 1.20 -8.15
CA SER A 245 -7.02 0.64 -6.90
C SER A 245 -5.57 0.17 -7.06
N LEU A 246 -5.24 -0.45 -8.20
CA LEU A 246 -3.88 -0.84 -8.53
C LEU A 246 -2.96 0.39 -8.68
N GLY A 247 -3.49 1.54 -9.11
CA GLY A 247 -2.75 2.81 -9.14
C GLY A 247 -2.31 3.31 -7.76
N TYR A 248 -3.11 3.04 -6.74
CA TYR A 248 -2.81 3.44 -5.35
C TYR A 248 -1.95 2.42 -4.57
N LEU A 249 -1.49 1.32 -5.18
CA LEU A 249 -0.79 0.22 -4.50
C LEU A 249 0.41 0.69 -3.68
N VAL A 250 1.20 1.61 -4.21
CA VAL A 250 2.45 2.04 -3.57
C VAL A 250 2.20 2.82 -2.28
N ALA A 251 1.03 3.47 -2.16
CA ALA A 251 0.70 4.32 -1.01
C ALA A 251 -0.12 3.61 0.09
N GLY A 252 -0.72 2.43 -0.20
CA GLY A 252 -1.85 1.92 0.57
C GLY A 252 -1.54 1.07 1.81
N ALA A 253 -0.40 0.39 1.90
CA ALA A 253 -0.15 -0.63 2.92
C ALA A 253 0.67 -0.18 4.13
N GLY A 254 1.11 1.08 4.18
CA GLY A 254 2.12 1.55 5.12
C GLY A 254 1.86 1.17 6.59
N LEU A 255 0.63 1.37 7.09
CA LEU A 255 0.29 1.04 8.49
C LEU A 255 0.25 -0.47 8.76
N VAL A 256 -0.19 -1.30 7.78
CA VAL A 256 -0.14 -2.76 7.92
C VAL A 256 1.30 -3.23 7.99
N GLU A 257 2.16 -2.71 7.12
CA GLU A 257 3.57 -3.07 7.13
C GLU A 257 4.24 -2.74 8.46
N VAL A 258 3.95 -1.56 9.03
CA VAL A 258 4.45 -1.16 10.36
C VAL A 258 3.92 -2.10 11.46
N VAL A 259 2.62 -2.39 11.47
CA VAL A 259 1.98 -3.24 12.50
C VAL A 259 2.55 -4.66 12.48
N PHE A 260 2.79 -5.22 11.30
CA PHE A 260 3.36 -6.55 11.15
C PHE A 260 4.90 -6.58 11.07
N GLY A 261 5.57 -5.42 11.12
CA GLY A 261 7.02 -5.34 10.87
C GLY A 261 7.41 -5.93 9.51
N TYR A 262 6.54 -5.80 8.51
CA TYR A 262 6.74 -6.33 7.17
C TYR A 262 7.70 -5.42 6.39
N PRO A 263 8.73 -5.94 5.68
CA PRO A 263 9.86 -5.12 5.19
C PRO A 263 9.54 -4.28 3.95
N GLY A 264 8.39 -3.61 3.93
CA GLY A 264 7.93 -2.76 2.84
C GLY A 264 8.29 -1.28 3.01
N ILE A 265 7.82 -0.45 2.07
CA ILE A 265 8.06 1.00 2.03
C ILE A 265 7.46 1.71 3.25
N GLY A 266 6.30 1.26 3.75
CA GLY A 266 5.67 1.82 4.94
C GLY A 266 6.48 1.58 6.20
N SER A 267 7.02 0.37 6.39
CA SER A 267 7.93 0.06 7.48
C SER A 267 9.23 0.86 7.37
N LEU A 268 9.79 0.97 6.16
CA LEU A 268 10.97 1.81 5.91
C LEU A 268 10.71 3.27 6.28
N LEU A 269 9.53 3.80 5.95
CA LEU A 269 9.12 5.16 6.32
C LEU A 269 8.98 5.30 7.83
N GLY A 270 8.28 4.36 8.49
CA GLY A 270 8.10 4.33 9.94
C GLY A 270 9.43 4.30 10.70
N ASP A 271 10.34 3.44 10.27
CA ASP A 271 11.70 3.34 10.80
C ASP A 271 12.49 4.63 10.61
N SER A 272 12.39 5.24 9.42
CA SER A 272 13.07 6.50 9.10
C SER A 272 12.54 7.65 9.96
N ILE A 273 11.23 7.71 10.22
CA ILE A 273 10.61 8.69 11.12
C ILE A 273 11.14 8.50 12.54
N SER A 274 11.15 7.25 13.05
CA SER A 274 11.60 6.95 14.41
C SER A 274 13.08 7.23 14.64
N LYS A 275 13.90 7.19 13.57
CA LYS A 275 15.34 7.44 13.58
C LYS A 275 15.73 8.86 13.13
N PHE A 276 14.75 9.73 12.86
CA PHE A 276 14.96 11.08 12.34
C PHE A 276 15.79 11.12 11.04
N ASP A 277 15.62 10.10 10.17
CA ASP A 277 16.28 10.03 8.86
C ASP A 277 15.50 10.83 7.82
N TYR A 278 15.62 12.15 7.89
CA TYR A 278 14.86 13.05 7.02
C TYR A 278 15.18 12.85 5.53
N THR A 279 16.42 12.48 5.20
CA THR A 279 16.80 12.22 3.80
C THR A 279 15.98 11.07 3.22
N THR A 280 15.88 9.97 3.98
CA THR A 280 15.06 8.81 3.57
C THR A 280 13.58 9.15 3.58
N ILE A 281 13.06 9.88 4.57
CA ILE A 281 11.66 10.32 4.63
C ILE A 281 11.29 11.11 3.37
N TYR A 282 12.09 12.14 3.00
CA TYR A 282 11.81 12.97 1.83
C TYR A 282 11.92 12.19 0.52
N GLY A 283 12.91 11.29 0.44
CA GLY A 283 13.07 10.43 -0.72
C GLY A 283 11.88 9.50 -0.92
N ILE A 284 11.38 8.85 0.15
CA ILE A 284 10.20 7.99 0.09
C ILE A 284 8.96 8.79 -0.30
N VAL A 285 8.70 9.94 0.35
CA VAL A 285 7.52 10.78 0.04
C VAL A 285 7.58 11.28 -1.41
N PHE A 286 8.75 11.70 -1.90
CA PHE A 286 8.92 12.07 -3.30
C PHE A 286 8.63 10.90 -4.23
N PHE A 287 9.21 9.73 -3.95
CA PHE A 287 9.00 8.50 -4.73
C PHE A 287 7.52 8.11 -4.79
N LEU A 288 6.80 8.14 -3.66
CA LEU A 288 5.38 7.83 -3.60
C LEU A 288 4.54 8.80 -4.45
N ILE A 289 4.82 10.11 -4.37
CA ILE A 289 4.10 11.14 -5.15
C ILE A 289 4.34 10.94 -6.65
N VAL A 290 5.59 10.74 -7.06
CA VAL A 290 5.94 10.54 -8.48
C VAL A 290 5.35 9.23 -9.00
N SER A 291 5.49 8.14 -8.24
CA SER A 291 4.92 6.84 -8.62
C SER A 291 3.41 6.93 -8.80
N LEU A 292 2.69 7.58 -7.87
CA LEU A 292 1.26 7.79 -7.99
C LEU A 292 0.91 8.61 -9.25
N GLY A 293 1.62 9.70 -9.49
CA GLY A 293 1.41 10.54 -10.69
C GLY A 293 1.64 9.77 -12.00
N VAL A 294 2.70 8.98 -12.07
CA VAL A 294 3.01 8.15 -13.25
C VAL A 294 1.94 7.08 -13.47
N VAL A 295 1.52 6.39 -12.39
CA VAL A 295 0.50 5.35 -12.52
C VAL A 295 -0.84 5.93 -12.93
N LEU A 296 -1.27 7.06 -12.35
CA LEU A 296 -2.51 7.74 -12.77
C LEU A 296 -2.44 8.19 -14.22
N PHE A 297 -1.31 8.75 -14.66
CA PHE A 297 -1.10 9.14 -16.05
C PHE A 297 -1.19 7.94 -17.00
N ILE A 298 -0.57 6.81 -16.65
CA ILE A 298 -0.68 5.57 -17.44
C ILE A 298 -2.13 5.07 -17.49
N LEU A 299 -2.84 5.11 -16.35
CA LEU A 299 -4.24 4.72 -16.29
C LEU A 299 -5.11 5.61 -17.18
N ASP A 300 -4.91 6.91 -17.16
CA ASP A 300 -5.64 7.84 -18.03
C ASP A 300 -5.43 7.53 -19.51
N LEU A 301 -4.23 7.16 -19.92
CA LEU A 301 -3.93 6.72 -21.29
C LEU A 301 -4.56 5.37 -21.64
N LEU A 302 -4.69 4.47 -20.66
CA LEU A 302 -5.26 3.13 -20.87
C LEU A 302 -6.80 3.11 -20.74
N TYR A 303 -7.40 4.13 -20.13
CA TYR A 303 -8.85 4.20 -19.89
C TYR A 303 -9.68 3.98 -21.17
N PRO A 304 -9.40 4.63 -22.31
CA PRO A 304 -10.17 4.42 -23.53
C PRO A 304 -10.04 2.99 -24.09
N LEU A 305 -8.96 2.28 -23.75
CA LEU A 305 -8.75 0.88 -24.16
C LEU A 305 -9.49 -0.10 -23.25
N ILE A 306 -9.68 0.24 -21.98
CA ILE A 306 -10.39 -0.58 -20.98
C ILE A 306 -11.89 -0.40 -21.11
N ASP A 307 -12.37 0.84 -21.29
CA ASP A 307 -13.78 1.16 -21.50
C ASP A 307 -13.98 2.06 -22.73
N PRO A 308 -14.30 1.47 -23.90
CA PRO A 308 -14.49 2.21 -25.15
C PRO A 308 -15.71 3.15 -25.14
N ARG A 309 -16.51 3.17 -24.05
CA ARG A 309 -17.64 4.10 -23.89
C ARG A 309 -17.20 5.48 -23.39
N ILE A 310 -15.98 5.61 -22.89
CA ILE A 310 -15.40 6.89 -22.48
C ILE A 310 -14.85 7.57 -23.73
N THR A 311 -15.67 8.41 -24.34
CA THR A 311 -15.20 9.32 -25.42
C THR A 311 -14.83 10.63 -24.75
N TYR A 312 -13.58 11.09 -24.94
CA TYR A 312 -13.24 12.48 -24.60
C TYR A 312 -14.05 13.38 -25.53
N GLU A 313 -15.00 14.16 -24.99
CA GLU A 313 -15.60 15.28 -25.73
C GLU A 313 -14.44 16.22 -26.10
N GLN A 314 -14.24 16.42 -27.41
CA GLN A 314 -13.29 17.40 -27.97
C GLN A 314 -13.85 18.80 -27.84
#